data_d04d99a87b2893c85bc6048c8e13d6e0
#
_entry.id   d04d99a87b2893c85bc6048c8e13d6e0
#
_cell.length_a   1.000
_cell.length_b   1.000
_cell.length_c   1.000
_cell.angle_alpha   90.00
_cell.angle_beta   90.00
_cell.angle_gamma   90.00
#
_symmetry.space_group_name_H-M   'P 1'
#
loop_
_entity.id
_entity.type
_entity.pdbx_description
1 polymer ?
#
loop_
_entity_poly.entity_id
_entity_poly.type
_entity_poly.pdbx_seq_one_letter_code
_entity_poly.pdbx_strand_id
1 'polypeptide(L)'
;FRARERSKGKKIILFVDHYVPTYDKDAGSKTTFQYLKMLVKKGYIVKFLGDNFAHEEPYTSTLEQMGIEVLYGSKMAGDIWGWIERHQHDLHLVYLNRPHIATKYIDFIKEHTDLKVVYYGHDLHFLREYREYQLTGDPKLLESSEYWKSIEFMLMEKADMSYYPSEVEVECIHDIDPEIKVKAITAYVYDEFIDHCDKNYEENEGLLFVGGFAHPPNADAVLWFVNEIFPLIREKLKVNFYIVGSKASDEIKALHNPE
;
A
#
# COMPACT_ATOMS: atom_id res chain seq x y z
N PHE A 1 -23.12 17.88 26.35
CA PHE A 1 -22.70 16.72 25.54
C PHE A 1 -21.22 16.78 25.16
N ARG A 2 -20.62 17.95 24.94
CA ARG A 2 -19.18 18.10 24.61
C ARG A 2 -18.21 17.81 25.77
N ALA A 3 -18.68 17.72 27.01
CA ALA A 3 -17.84 17.51 28.21
C ALA A 3 -17.19 16.11 28.28
N ARG A 4 -17.62 15.16 27.44
CA ARG A 4 -17.07 13.80 27.35
C ARG A 4 -16.29 13.56 26.03
N GLU A 5 -16.09 14.59 25.25
CA GLU A 5 -15.43 14.44 23.96
C GLU A 5 -13.93 14.20 24.16
N ARG A 6 -13.49 12.97 23.86
CA ARG A 6 -12.10 12.54 23.97
C ARG A 6 -11.21 13.12 22.86
N SER A 7 -11.81 13.82 21.88
CA SER A 7 -11.12 14.44 20.74
C SER A 7 -10.55 15.82 21.02
N LYS A 8 -10.95 16.46 22.14
CA LYS A 8 -10.51 17.81 22.46
C LYS A 8 -8.97 17.92 22.53
N GLY A 9 -8.41 18.72 21.63
CA GLY A 9 -6.96 18.95 21.52
C GLY A 9 -6.22 17.85 20.73
N LYS A 10 -6.92 16.86 20.15
CA LYS A 10 -6.32 15.84 19.28
C LYS A 10 -6.62 16.13 17.82
N LYS A 11 -5.69 15.75 16.96
CA LYS A 11 -5.85 15.85 15.52
C LYS A 11 -6.59 14.62 14.99
N ILE A 12 -7.63 14.84 14.20
CA ILE A 12 -8.46 13.79 13.62
C ILE A 12 -8.08 13.64 12.15
N ILE A 13 -7.79 12.41 11.72
CA ILE A 13 -7.42 12.07 10.35
C ILE A 13 -8.52 11.20 9.74
N LEU A 14 -9.02 11.60 8.57
CA LEU A 14 -9.80 10.70 7.72
C LEU A 14 -8.82 9.94 6.81
N PHE A 15 -8.76 8.63 6.98
CA PHE A 15 -7.90 7.75 6.19
C PHE A 15 -8.77 6.96 5.22
N VAL A 16 -8.54 7.10 3.91
CA VAL A 16 -9.34 6.48 2.85
C VAL A 16 -8.48 5.48 2.08
N ASP A 17 -8.95 4.25 1.96
CA ASP A 17 -8.36 3.19 1.14
C ASP A 17 -9.47 2.41 0.42
N HIS A 18 -9.13 1.45 -0.41
CA HIS A 18 -10.13 0.73 -1.21
C HIS A 18 -11.01 -0.23 -0.39
N TYR A 19 -10.47 -0.86 0.65
CA TYR A 19 -11.20 -1.71 1.61
C TYR A 19 -10.51 -1.71 2.98
N VAL A 20 -11.16 -2.30 3.98
CA VAL A 20 -10.55 -2.52 5.29
C VAL A 20 -9.31 -3.41 5.15
N PRO A 21 -8.12 -3.00 5.68
CA PRO A 21 -6.87 -3.67 5.40
C PRO A 21 -6.83 -5.12 5.93
N THR A 22 -6.75 -6.06 5.01
CA THR A 22 -6.59 -7.48 5.28
C THR A 22 -5.10 -7.79 5.51
N TYR A 23 -4.57 -7.31 6.64
CA TYR A 23 -3.14 -7.15 6.94
C TYR A 23 -2.30 -8.44 6.95
N ASP A 24 -2.94 -9.60 6.90
CA ASP A 24 -2.33 -10.94 6.84
C ASP A 24 -2.41 -11.57 5.45
N LYS A 25 -3.01 -10.88 4.46
CA LYS A 25 -3.24 -11.42 3.12
C LYS A 25 -2.36 -10.77 2.04
N ASP A 26 -2.05 -9.48 2.16
CA ASP A 26 -1.26 -8.76 1.16
C ASP A 26 -0.39 -7.66 1.77
N ALA A 27 0.67 -7.30 1.04
CA ALA A 27 1.67 -6.32 1.46
C ALA A 27 1.09 -4.91 1.62
N GLY A 28 0.22 -4.46 0.71
CA GLY A 28 -0.39 -3.13 0.76
C GLY A 28 -1.31 -2.98 1.96
N SER A 29 -2.15 -3.98 2.24
CA SER A 29 -2.98 -4.02 3.46
C SER A 29 -2.12 -4.04 4.72
N LYS A 30 -0.98 -4.75 4.71
CA LYS A 30 -0.03 -4.74 5.84
C LYS A 30 0.52 -3.35 6.09
N THR A 31 0.96 -2.66 5.05
CA THR A 31 1.44 -1.27 5.11
C THR A 31 0.37 -0.35 5.69
N THR A 32 -0.84 -0.36 5.12
CA THR A 32 -1.97 0.45 5.61
C THR A 32 -2.24 0.20 7.09
N PHE A 33 -2.33 -1.06 7.51
CA PHE A 33 -2.58 -1.43 8.91
C PHE A 33 -1.49 -0.91 9.85
N GLN A 34 -0.22 -1.02 9.46
CA GLN A 34 0.90 -0.53 10.27
C GLN A 34 0.89 1.00 10.39
N TYR A 35 0.54 1.74 9.34
CA TYR A 35 0.37 3.19 9.41
C TYR A 35 -0.79 3.59 10.29
N LEU A 36 -1.93 2.92 10.20
CA LEU A 36 -3.06 3.15 11.09
C LEU A 36 -2.67 2.96 12.56
N LYS A 37 -1.97 1.87 12.85
CA LYS A 37 -1.45 1.57 14.20
C LYS A 37 -0.48 2.66 14.68
N MET A 38 0.44 3.08 13.83
CA MET A 38 1.39 4.14 14.13
C MET A 38 0.68 5.48 14.42
N LEU A 39 -0.30 5.87 13.62
CA LEU A 39 -1.05 7.10 13.82
C LEU A 39 -1.78 7.11 15.15
N VAL A 40 -2.44 6.00 15.52
CA VAL A 40 -3.09 5.85 16.83
C VAL A 40 -2.07 5.94 17.96
N LYS A 41 -0.92 5.25 17.84
CA LYS A 41 0.17 5.30 18.82
C LYS A 41 0.77 6.69 18.98
N LYS A 42 0.78 7.50 17.91
CA LYS A 42 1.19 8.92 17.94
C LYS A 42 0.11 9.86 18.50
N GLY A 43 -1.04 9.34 18.93
CA GLY A 43 -2.11 10.09 19.57
C GLY A 43 -3.12 10.75 18.65
N TYR A 44 -3.07 10.44 17.36
CA TYR A 44 -4.12 10.87 16.42
C TYR A 44 -5.40 10.08 16.64
N ILE A 45 -6.53 10.73 16.38
CA ILE A 45 -7.80 10.03 16.20
C ILE A 45 -7.93 9.71 14.72
N VAL A 46 -8.14 8.44 14.41
CA VAL A 46 -8.27 7.98 13.02
C VAL A 46 -9.72 7.56 12.77
N LYS A 47 -10.27 8.08 11.69
CA LYS A 47 -11.49 7.59 11.06
C LYS A 47 -11.08 6.91 9.77
N PHE A 48 -11.42 5.64 9.63
CA PHE A 48 -11.05 4.85 8.44
C PHE A 48 -12.27 4.66 7.54
N LEU A 49 -12.08 4.89 6.26
CA LEU A 49 -13.06 4.66 5.20
C LEU A 49 -12.51 3.68 4.17
N GLY A 50 -13.12 2.50 4.07
CA GLY A 50 -12.96 1.64 2.89
C GLY A 50 -13.94 2.07 1.79
N ASP A 51 -13.46 2.37 0.59
CA ASP A 51 -14.28 2.85 -0.54
C ASP A 51 -15.36 1.83 -0.97
N ASN A 52 -15.20 0.57 -0.61
CA ASN A 52 -16.21 -0.46 -0.79
C ASN A 52 -17.32 -0.42 0.27
N PHE A 53 -17.20 0.39 1.31
CA PHE A 53 -18.12 0.53 2.44
C PHE A 53 -18.50 -0.80 3.13
N ALA A 54 -17.67 -1.81 2.99
CA ALA A 54 -17.91 -3.13 3.56
C ALA A 54 -17.47 -3.20 5.03
N HIS A 55 -18.21 -4.00 5.80
CA HIS A 55 -17.78 -4.49 7.10
C HIS A 55 -17.16 -5.86 6.90
N GLU A 56 -15.90 -6.04 7.27
CA GLU A 56 -15.15 -7.27 6.99
C GLU A 56 -14.47 -7.80 8.26
N GLU A 57 -14.95 -8.93 8.75
CA GLU A 57 -14.37 -9.59 9.91
C GLU A 57 -13.16 -10.46 9.54
N PRO A 58 -12.15 -10.55 10.41
CA PRO A 58 -12.03 -9.91 11.73
C PRO A 58 -11.40 -8.48 11.66
N TYR A 59 -11.16 -7.97 10.48
CA TYR A 59 -10.34 -6.78 10.23
C TYR A 59 -11.01 -5.49 10.72
N THR A 60 -12.32 -5.33 10.47
CA THR A 60 -13.07 -4.16 10.97
C THR A 60 -13.04 -4.12 12.50
N SER A 61 -13.39 -5.22 13.16
CA SER A 61 -13.35 -5.30 14.64
C SER A 61 -11.95 -5.05 15.20
N THR A 62 -10.90 -5.50 14.49
CA THR A 62 -9.52 -5.23 14.90
C THR A 62 -9.20 -3.73 14.89
N LEU A 63 -9.60 -2.99 13.84
CA LEU A 63 -9.42 -1.55 13.78
C LEU A 63 -10.21 -0.83 14.89
N GLU A 64 -11.47 -1.23 15.11
CA GLU A 64 -12.33 -0.65 16.15
C GLU A 64 -11.76 -0.87 17.56
N GLN A 65 -11.21 -2.07 17.84
CA GLN A 65 -10.51 -2.36 19.11
C GLN A 65 -9.24 -1.50 19.30
N MET A 66 -8.59 -1.07 18.22
CA MET A 66 -7.49 -0.11 18.27
C MET A 66 -7.96 1.34 18.53
N GLY A 67 -9.27 1.59 18.56
CA GLY A 67 -9.88 2.91 18.76
C GLY A 67 -10.04 3.69 17.44
N ILE A 68 -10.00 3.03 16.29
CA ILE A 68 -10.27 3.61 14.99
C ILE A 68 -11.77 3.51 14.71
N GLU A 69 -12.39 4.62 14.34
CA GLU A 69 -13.78 4.60 13.86
C GLU A 69 -13.81 4.18 12.40
N VAL A 70 -14.42 3.04 12.10
CA VAL A 70 -14.56 2.56 10.73
C VAL A 70 -15.90 3.00 10.16
N LEU A 71 -15.85 3.71 9.02
CA LEU A 71 -17.02 4.25 8.32
C LEU A 71 -17.47 3.22 7.27
N TYR A 72 -18.59 2.54 7.49
CA TYR A 72 -19.11 1.49 6.60
C TYR A 72 -20.62 1.46 6.50
N GLY A 73 -21.13 0.63 5.60
CA GLY A 73 -22.54 0.37 5.40
C GLY A 73 -23.22 1.28 4.39
N SER A 74 -24.40 0.86 3.91
CA SER A 74 -25.12 1.52 2.83
C SER A 74 -25.52 2.97 3.15
N LYS A 75 -25.81 3.28 4.42
CA LYS A 75 -26.11 4.65 4.85
C LYS A 75 -24.90 5.56 4.68
N MET A 76 -23.70 5.09 5.03
CA MET A 76 -22.47 5.84 4.85
C MET A 76 -22.13 6.00 3.37
N ALA A 77 -22.27 4.94 2.58
CA ALA A 77 -22.07 4.97 1.14
C ALA A 77 -22.95 6.01 0.43
N GLY A 78 -24.20 6.16 0.89
CA GLY A 78 -25.13 7.14 0.34
C GLY A 78 -24.93 8.59 0.79
N ASP A 79 -24.11 8.84 1.82
CA ASP A 79 -23.95 10.16 2.46
C ASP A 79 -22.49 10.57 2.71
N ILE A 80 -21.52 9.87 2.16
CA ILE A 80 -20.11 10.14 2.45
C ILE A 80 -19.69 11.58 2.12
N TRP A 81 -20.18 12.14 1.03
CA TRP A 81 -19.86 13.51 0.64
C TRP A 81 -20.41 14.51 1.64
N GLY A 82 -21.69 14.42 1.97
CA GLY A 82 -22.31 15.25 3.02
C GLY A 82 -21.69 14.99 4.41
N TRP A 83 -21.23 13.78 4.68
CA TRP A 83 -20.51 13.49 5.92
C TRP A 83 -19.17 14.25 5.97
N ILE A 84 -18.38 14.25 4.91
CA ILE A 84 -17.11 15.00 4.83
C ILE A 84 -17.35 16.49 5.02
N GLU A 85 -18.33 17.08 4.32
CA GLU A 85 -18.67 18.49 4.46
C GLU A 85 -19.05 18.87 5.91
N ARG A 86 -19.91 18.07 6.54
CA ARG A 86 -20.35 18.34 7.93
C ARG A 86 -19.24 18.22 8.97
N HIS A 87 -18.22 17.38 8.72
CA HIS A 87 -17.14 17.11 9.65
C HIS A 87 -15.81 17.80 9.29
N GLN A 88 -15.76 18.58 8.21
CA GLN A 88 -14.53 19.24 7.76
C GLN A 88 -13.83 20.07 8.83
N HIS A 89 -14.59 20.73 9.71
CA HIS A 89 -14.04 21.56 10.78
C HIS A 89 -13.47 20.74 11.95
N ASP A 90 -13.83 19.48 12.06
CA ASP A 90 -13.30 18.54 13.07
C ASP A 90 -12.07 17.80 12.53
N LEU A 91 -11.98 17.58 11.22
CA LEU A 91 -10.89 16.88 10.58
C LEU A 91 -9.66 17.79 10.45
N HIS A 92 -8.48 17.22 10.67
CA HIS A 92 -7.21 17.90 10.51
C HIS A 92 -6.65 17.74 9.09
N LEU A 93 -6.79 16.54 8.52
CA LEU A 93 -6.40 16.21 7.16
C LEU A 93 -7.14 14.95 6.67
N VAL A 94 -7.11 14.78 5.36
CA VAL A 94 -7.52 13.53 4.68
C VAL A 94 -6.26 12.85 4.13
N TYR A 95 -6.14 11.55 4.40
CA TYR A 95 -5.08 10.70 3.88
C TYR A 95 -5.69 9.77 2.82
N LEU A 96 -5.30 9.94 1.56
CA LEU A 96 -5.80 9.19 0.41
C LEU A 96 -4.78 8.16 -0.03
N ASN A 97 -5.16 6.90 -0.01
CA ASN A 97 -4.35 5.80 -0.51
C ASN A 97 -4.72 5.45 -1.94
N ARG A 98 -3.72 5.07 -2.73
CA ARG A 98 -3.83 4.50 -4.07
C ARG A 98 -4.46 5.45 -5.11
N PRO A 99 -3.94 5.51 -6.32
CA PRO A 99 -4.40 6.48 -7.31
C PRO A 99 -5.87 6.29 -7.71
N HIS A 100 -6.33 5.04 -7.91
CA HIS A 100 -7.71 4.75 -8.30
C HIS A 100 -8.76 5.07 -7.21
N ILE A 101 -8.33 5.20 -5.95
CA ILE A 101 -9.18 5.68 -4.86
C ILE A 101 -9.06 7.19 -4.73
N ALA A 102 -7.85 7.71 -4.71
CA ALA A 102 -7.59 9.14 -4.55
C ALA A 102 -8.32 9.99 -5.60
N THR A 103 -8.38 9.53 -6.85
CA THR A 103 -9.12 10.21 -7.94
C THR A 103 -10.59 10.41 -7.65
N LYS A 104 -11.22 9.55 -6.87
CA LYS A 104 -12.64 9.68 -6.53
C LYS A 104 -12.90 10.79 -5.52
N TYR A 105 -11.94 11.07 -4.65
CA TYR A 105 -12.14 11.94 -3.49
C TYR A 105 -11.48 13.30 -3.59
N ILE A 106 -10.32 13.40 -4.27
CA ILE A 106 -9.46 14.57 -4.19
C ILE A 106 -10.14 15.86 -4.68
N ASP A 107 -10.87 15.77 -5.81
CA ASP A 107 -11.53 16.93 -6.40
C ASP A 107 -12.63 17.45 -5.48
N PHE A 108 -13.50 16.57 -5.00
CA PHE A 108 -14.53 16.95 -4.06
C PHE A 108 -13.95 17.60 -2.78
N ILE A 109 -12.90 17.01 -2.21
CA ILE A 109 -12.27 17.56 -0.98
C ILE A 109 -11.70 18.95 -1.24
N LYS A 110 -11.00 19.14 -2.36
CA LYS A 110 -10.38 20.42 -2.71
C LYS A 110 -11.39 21.51 -3.11
N GLU A 111 -12.50 21.14 -3.70
CA GLU A 111 -13.54 22.07 -4.16
C GLU A 111 -14.51 22.48 -3.04
N HIS A 112 -14.79 21.58 -2.09
CA HIS A 112 -15.86 21.77 -1.09
C HIS A 112 -15.35 21.95 0.33
N THR A 113 -14.04 21.80 0.55
CA THR A 113 -13.45 21.90 1.92
C THR A 113 -12.09 22.60 1.88
N ASP A 114 -11.66 23.09 3.05
CA ASP A 114 -10.29 23.62 3.28
C ASP A 114 -9.33 22.53 3.82
N LEU A 115 -9.68 21.26 3.74
CA LEU A 115 -8.90 20.17 4.29
C LEU A 115 -7.60 19.96 3.52
N LYS A 116 -6.54 19.70 4.27
CA LYS A 116 -5.28 19.25 3.69
C LYS A 116 -5.38 17.81 3.25
N VAL A 117 -4.80 17.51 2.10
CA VAL A 117 -4.75 16.17 1.51
C VAL A 117 -3.32 15.66 1.50
N VAL A 118 -3.13 14.50 2.10
CA VAL A 118 -1.93 13.68 1.95
C VAL A 118 -2.26 12.53 1.01
N TYR A 119 -1.46 12.33 -0.01
CA TYR A 119 -1.60 11.24 -0.96
C TYR A 119 -0.48 10.22 -0.78
N TYR A 120 -0.81 8.92 -0.80
CA TYR A 120 0.15 7.82 -0.80
C TYR A 120 -0.07 6.89 -1.99
N GLY A 121 0.90 6.87 -2.90
CA GLY A 121 0.78 6.17 -4.19
C GLY A 121 0.96 4.66 -4.12
N HIS A 122 1.64 4.12 -3.12
CA HIS A 122 2.12 2.75 -2.96
C HIS A 122 3.23 2.35 -3.92
N ASP A 123 3.07 2.61 -5.20
CA ASP A 123 4.03 2.45 -6.29
C ASP A 123 3.66 3.39 -7.43
N LEU A 124 4.61 3.67 -8.32
CA LEU A 124 4.36 4.40 -9.55
C LEU A 124 3.79 3.44 -10.61
N HIS A 125 2.47 3.48 -10.80
CA HIS A 125 1.78 2.64 -11.77
C HIS A 125 2.29 2.87 -13.18
N PHE A 126 2.48 4.16 -13.56
CA PHE A 126 2.98 4.49 -14.89
C PHE A 126 4.38 3.91 -15.14
N LEU A 127 5.26 3.95 -14.14
CA LEU A 127 6.62 3.44 -14.27
C LEU A 127 6.66 1.92 -14.36
N ARG A 128 5.82 1.22 -13.58
CA ARG A 128 5.67 -0.22 -13.62
C ARG A 128 5.22 -0.69 -15.00
N GLU A 129 4.15 -0.08 -15.53
CA GLU A 129 3.59 -0.46 -16.84
C GLU A 129 4.51 -0.08 -17.99
N TYR A 130 5.24 1.04 -17.89
CA TYR A 130 6.27 1.40 -18.86
C TYR A 130 7.41 0.38 -18.91
N ARG A 131 7.88 -0.08 -17.74
CA ARG A 131 8.92 -1.12 -17.67
C ARG A 131 8.45 -2.44 -18.25
N GLU A 132 7.21 -2.82 -18.02
CA GLU A 132 6.60 -4.01 -18.59
C GLU A 132 6.46 -3.88 -20.12
N TYR A 133 6.07 -2.70 -20.60
CA TYR A 133 6.11 -2.39 -22.04
C TYR A 133 7.49 -2.57 -22.65
N GLN A 134 8.54 -2.08 -21.98
CA GLN A 134 9.91 -2.23 -22.47
C GLN A 134 10.34 -3.70 -22.62
N LEU A 135 9.81 -4.59 -21.81
CA LEU A 135 10.09 -6.03 -21.86
C LEU A 135 9.24 -6.77 -22.88
N THR A 136 7.99 -6.42 -23.02
CA THR A 136 7.00 -7.18 -23.83
C THR A 136 6.74 -6.59 -25.20
N GLY A 137 6.92 -5.26 -25.36
CA GLY A 137 6.55 -4.52 -26.57
C GLY A 137 5.04 -4.34 -26.76
N ASP A 138 4.20 -4.66 -25.75
CA ASP A 138 2.74 -4.51 -25.86
C ASP A 138 2.33 -3.04 -25.86
N PRO A 139 1.79 -2.49 -26.98
CA PRO A 139 1.41 -1.08 -27.05
C PRO A 139 0.30 -0.67 -26.07
N LYS A 140 -0.49 -1.62 -25.58
CA LYS A 140 -1.53 -1.33 -24.57
C LYS A 140 -0.91 -0.92 -23.23
N LEU A 141 0.24 -1.48 -22.89
CA LEU A 141 0.96 -1.10 -21.66
C LEU A 141 1.54 0.32 -21.76
N LEU A 142 1.96 0.74 -22.96
CA LEU A 142 2.39 2.12 -23.18
C LEU A 142 1.22 3.10 -23.00
N GLU A 143 0.08 2.82 -23.63
CA GLU A 143 -1.13 3.64 -23.48
C GLU A 143 -1.58 3.72 -22.04
N SER A 144 -1.60 2.60 -21.33
CA SER A 144 -1.95 2.52 -19.91
C SER A 144 -0.94 3.27 -19.03
N SER A 145 0.35 3.18 -19.33
CA SER A 145 1.39 3.94 -18.64
C SER A 145 1.19 5.46 -18.78
N GLU A 146 0.89 5.95 -19.98
CA GLU A 146 0.63 7.37 -20.22
C GLU A 146 -0.63 7.85 -19.46
N TYR A 147 -1.69 7.03 -19.46
CA TYR A 147 -2.89 7.29 -18.68
C TYR A 147 -2.56 7.40 -17.17
N TRP A 148 -1.88 6.41 -16.59
CA TRP A 148 -1.50 6.45 -15.17
C TRP A 148 -0.58 7.60 -14.85
N LYS A 149 0.35 7.94 -15.73
CA LYS A 149 1.22 9.11 -15.56
C LYS A 149 0.40 10.39 -15.39
N SER A 150 -0.59 10.61 -16.26
CA SER A 150 -1.48 11.78 -16.17
C SER A 150 -2.27 11.82 -14.86
N ILE A 151 -2.77 10.68 -14.42
CA ILE A 151 -3.54 10.55 -13.18
C ILE A 151 -2.66 10.78 -11.95
N GLU A 152 -1.50 10.12 -11.87
CA GLU A 152 -0.63 10.21 -10.70
C GLU A 152 -0.06 11.62 -10.53
N PHE A 153 0.34 12.28 -11.62
CA PHE A 153 0.81 13.67 -11.57
C PHE A 153 -0.32 14.64 -11.18
N MET A 154 -1.52 14.50 -11.74
CA MET A 154 -2.68 15.28 -11.33
C MET A 154 -2.96 15.14 -9.82
N LEU A 155 -2.87 13.93 -9.27
CA LEU A 155 -3.07 13.69 -7.84
C LEU A 155 -1.98 14.37 -6.99
N MET A 156 -0.71 14.26 -7.41
CA MET A 156 0.41 14.87 -6.72
C MET A 156 0.36 16.41 -6.75
N GLU A 157 -0.06 17.00 -7.85
CA GLU A 157 -0.26 18.46 -7.98
C GLU A 157 -1.37 18.96 -7.04
N LYS A 158 -2.47 18.23 -6.91
CA LYS A 158 -3.61 18.60 -6.06
C LYS A 158 -3.37 18.33 -4.58
N ALA A 159 -2.54 17.35 -4.24
CA ALA A 159 -2.23 17.01 -2.87
C ALA A 159 -1.33 18.07 -2.19
N ASP A 160 -1.50 18.29 -0.90
CA ASP A 160 -0.61 19.15 -0.12
C ASP A 160 0.76 18.51 0.13
N MET A 161 0.81 17.18 0.14
CA MET A 161 2.01 16.36 0.23
C MET A 161 1.73 14.96 -0.33
N SER A 162 2.67 14.42 -1.08
CA SER A 162 2.63 13.05 -1.57
C SER A 162 3.74 12.20 -0.98
N TYR A 163 3.48 10.91 -0.83
CA TYR A 163 4.46 9.95 -0.33
C TYR A 163 4.53 8.70 -1.21
N TYR A 164 5.74 8.20 -1.38
CA TYR A 164 6.04 6.93 -2.05
C TYR A 164 7.02 6.10 -1.21
N PRO A 165 7.11 4.77 -1.41
CA PRO A 165 7.89 3.91 -0.53
C PRO A 165 9.40 3.97 -0.73
N SER A 166 9.90 4.55 -1.81
CA SER A 166 11.34 4.60 -2.09
C SER A 166 11.82 5.95 -2.65
N GLU A 167 13.10 6.25 -2.43
CA GLU A 167 13.77 7.43 -3.01
C GLU A 167 13.85 7.33 -4.54
N VAL A 168 13.95 6.12 -5.11
CA VAL A 168 13.98 5.90 -6.57
C VAL A 168 12.71 6.42 -7.24
N GLU A 169 11.55 6.25 -6.60
CA GLU A 169 10.28 6.78 -7.11
C GLU A 169 10.23 8.30 -6.98
N VAL A 170 10.72 8.84 -5.86
CA VAL A 170 10.80 10.29 -5.64
C VAL A 170 11.73 10.95 -6.65
N GLU A 171 12.91 10.38 -6.91
CA GLU A 171 13.84 10.85 -7.92
C GLU A 171 13.19 10.83 -9.32
N CYS A 172 12.52 9.74 -9.69
CA CYS A 172 11.81 9.63 -10.96
C CYS A 172 10.71 10.71 -11.11
N ILE A 173 10.00 11.05 -10.05
CA ILE A 173 8.99 12.12 -10.06
C ILE A 173 9.69 13.48 -10.25
N HIS A 174 10.74 13.76 -9.49
CA HIS A 174 11.46 15.04 -9.57
C HIS A 174 12.24 15.23 -10.88
N ASP A 175 12.64 14.16 -11.55
CA ASP A 175 13.23 14.21 -12.90
C ASP A 175 12.21 14.69 -13.95
N ILE A 176 10.91 14.46 -13.69
CA ILE A 176 9.82 14.89 -14.58
C ILE A 176 9.31 16.27 -14.18
N ASP A 177 9.06 16.48 -12.89
CA ASP A 177 8.59 17.75 -12.33
C ASP A 177 9.19 17.97 -10.92
N PRO A 178 10.22 18.84 -10.79
CA PRO A 178 10.88 19.13 -9.53
C PRO A 178 10.03 19.92 -8.52
N GLU A 179 8.91 20.52 -8.95
CA GLU A 179 8.03 21.31 -8.08
C GLU A 179 7.04 20.44 -7.29
N ILE A 180 6.89 19.19 -7.64
CA ILE A 180 6.00 18.25 -6.94
C ILE A 180 6.47 18.05 -5.50
N LYS A 181 5.54 18.23 -4.56
CA LYS A 181 5.77 18.00 -3.13
C LYS A 181 5.66 16.51 -2.81
N VAL A 182 6.74 15.80 -2.95
CA VAL A 182 6.80 14.35 -2.68
C VAL A 182 7.98 14.01 -1.79
N LYS A 183 7.84 12.96 -0.98
CA LYS A 183 8.91 12.41 -0.12
C LYS A 183 8.80 10.90 -0.06
N ALA A 184 9.94 10.25 0.09
CA ALA A 184 9.97 8.84 0.41
C ALA A 184 9.64 8.60 1.89
N ILE A 185 8.85 7.56 2.15
CA ILE A 185 8.62 7.02 3.48
C ILE A 185 8.71 5.51 3.43
N THR A 186 9.18 4.89 4.51
CA THR A 186 9.29 3.42 4.56
C THR A 186 7.92 2.76 4.38
N ALA A 187 7.86 1.70 3.58
CA ALA A 187 6.63 0.94 3.35
C ALA A 187 6.15 0.24 4.63
N TYR A 188 7.07 -0.17 5.49
CA TYR A 188 6.74 -0.94 6.69
C TYR A 188 7.21 -0.25 7.96
N VAL A 189 6.35 -0.24 8.98
CA VAL A 189 6.65 0.29 10.31
C VAL A 189 6.48 -0.84 11.32
N TYR A 190 7.58 -1.26 11.94
CA TYR A 190 7.58 -2.29 12.97
C TYR A 190 7.68 -1.66 14.35
N ASP A 191 6.97 -2.22 15.33
CA ASP A 191 7.01 -1.73 16.72
C ASP A 191 8.27 -2.19 17.45
N GLU A 192 8.80 -3.34 17.05
CA GLU A 192 9.92 -4.00 17.72
C GLU A 192 10.94 -4.49 16.67
N PHE A 193 12.20 -4.45 17.04
CA PHE A 193 13.30 -5.05 16.30
C PHE A 193 13.76 -6.31 17.03
N ILE A 194 14.14 -7.33 16.28
CA ILE A 194 14.81 -8.51 16.83
C ILE A 194 16.28 -8.18 16.94
N ASP A 195 16.73 -7.80 18.14
CA ASP A 195 18.12 -7.41 18.39
C ASP A 195 19.08 -8.62 18.42
N HIS A 196 18.56 -9.80 18.76
CA HIS A 196 19.33 -11.04 18.79
C HIS A 196 18.54 -12.17 18.13
N CYS A 197 19.17 -12.83 17.19
CA CYS A 197 18.69 -14.10 16.67
C CYS A 197 19.42 -15.21 17.43
N ASP A 198 18.72 -15.89 18.35
CA ASP A 198 19.27 -17.03 19.10
C ASP A 198 19.52 -18.26 18.20
N LYS A 199 19.14 -18.18 16.92
CA LYS A 199 19.38 -19.24 15.95
C LYS A 199 20.77 -19.13 15.37
N ASN A 200 21.52 -20.21 15.47
CA ASN A 200 22.78 -20.33 14.81
C ASN A 200 22.60 -20.33 13.29
N TYR A 201 23.29 -19.46 12.57
CA TYR A 201 23.26 -19.43 11.10
C TYR A 201 23.61 -20.78 10.47
N GLU A 202 24.43 -21.57 11.16
CA GLU A 202 24.82 -22.91 10.73
C GLU A 202 23.66 -23.93 10.72
N GLU A 203 22.56 -23.62 11.39
CA GLU A 203 21.33 -24.45 11.40
C GLU A 203 20.34 -24.09 10.27
N ASN A 204 20.59 -23.01 9.54
CA ASN A 204 19.74 -22.62 8.44
C ASN A 204 20.27 -23.19 7.12
N GLU A 205 19.46 -24.00 6.45
CA GLU A 205 19.81 -24.61 5.17
C GLU A 205 18.89 -24.08 4.07
N GLY A 206 19.49 -23.75 2.90
CA GLY A 206 18.77 -23.42 1.68
C GLY A 206 18.45 -21.94 1.50
N LEU A 207 17.75 -21.68 0.40
CA LEU A 207 17.30 -20.37 -0.02
C LEU A 207 15.77 -20.31 0.08
N LEU A 208 15.21 -19.17 0.45
CA LEU A 208 13.78 -19.00 0.63
C LEU A 208 13.27 -17.81 -0.22
N PHE A 209 12.22 -18.05 -0.99
CA PHE A 209 11.39 -17.01 -1.59
C PHE A 209 9.98 -17.07 -0.99
N VAL A 210 9.45 -15.92 -0.61
CA VAL A 210 8.07 -15.81 -0.10
C VAL A 210 7.32 -14.77 -0.91
N GLY A 211 6.20 -15.17 -1.58
CA GLY A 211 5.40 -14.23 -2.36
C GLY A 211 4.07 -14.80 -2.83
N GLY A 212 3.06 -13.94 -2.99
CA GLY A 212 1.78 -14.32 -3.57
C GLY A 212 1.86 -14.34 -5.11
N PHE A 213 1.55 -15.48 -5.74
CA PHE A 213 1.67 -15.66 -7.19
C PHE A 213 0.49 -15.11 -8.01
N ALA A 214 -0.51 -14.51 -7.35
CA ALA A 214 -1.47 -13.66 -8.03
C ALA A 214 -0.85 -12.34 -8.52
N HIS A 215 0.35 -11.99 -8.03
CA HIS A 215 1.13 -10.84 -8.45
C HIS A 215 2.16 -11.29 -9.50
N PRO A 216 2.01 -10.93 -10.79
CA PRO A 216 2.85 -11.43 -11.87
C PRO A 216 4.37 -11.28 -11.65
N PRO A 217 4.88 -10.16 -11.10
CA PRO A 217 6.31 -10.01 -10.84
C PRO A 217 6.91 -11.08 -9.91
N ASN A 218 6.11 -11.67 -9.01
CA ASN A 218 6.60 -12.74 -8.14
C ASN A 218 6.82 -14.06 -8.90
N ALA A 219 5.92 -14.37 -9.85
CA ALA A 219 6.08 -15.53 -10.71
C ALA A 219 7.30 -15.36 -11.64
N ASP A 220 7.42 -14.20 -12.28
CA ASP A 220 8.54 -13.86 -13.15
C ASP A 220 9.88 -13.96 -12.40
N ALA A 221 9.97 -13.36 -11.21
CA ALA A 221 11.18 -13.42 -10.38
C ALA A 221 11.60 -14.84 -10.03
N VAL A 222 10.64 -15.71 -9.67
CA VAL A 222 10.95 -17.12 -9.35
C VAL A 222 11.42 -17.88 -10.59
N LEU A 223 10.73 -17.71 -11.73
CA LEU A 223 11.11 -18.38 -12.98
C LEU A 223 12.49 -17.92 -13.43
N TRP A 224 12.75 -16.62 -13.42
CA TRP A 224 14.06 -16.07 -13.75
C TRP A 224 15.15 -16.63 -12.82
N PHE A 225 14.90 -16.62 -11.51
CA PHE A 225 15.86 -17.11 -10.52
C PHE A 225 16.19 -18.60 -10.72
N VAL A 226 15.15 -19.43 -10.94
CA VAL A 226 15.32 -20.88 -11.13
C VAL A 226 16.06 -21.19 -12.45
N ASN A 227 15.79 -20.46 -13.51
CA ASN A 227 16.38 -20.74 -14.80
C ASN A 227 17.79 -20.17 -14.97
N GLU A 228 18.05 -18.96 -14.45
CA GLU A 228 19.28 -18.21 -14.74
C GLU A 228 20.26 -18.18 -13.55
N ILE A 229 19.78 -18.17 -12.32
CA ILE A 229 20.66 -17.94 -11.14
C ILE A 229 20.87 -19.21 -10.33
N PHE A 230 19.81 -19.96 -10.04
CA PHE A 230 19.91 -21.12 -9.16
C PHE A 230 20.85 -22.23 -9.68
N PRO A 231 20.94 -22.51 -10.99
CA PRO A 231 21.95 -23.44 -11.50
C PRO A 231 23.39 -23.05 -11.15
N LEU A 232 23.73 -21.76 -11.24
CA LEU A 232 25.06 -21.25 -10.91
C LEU A 232 25.38 -21.39 -9.42
N ILE A 233 24.35 -21.30 -8.57
CA ILE A 233 24.50 -21.51 -7.13
C ILE A 233 24.73 -23.01 -6.85
N ARG A 234 23.95 -23.90 -7.48
CA ARG A 234 24.05 -25.35 -7.29
C ARG A 234 25.36 -25.96 -7.75
N GLU A 235 26.05 -25.33 -8.70
CA GLU A 235 27.41 -25.72 -9.09
C GLU A 235 28.42 -25.61 -7.91
N LYS A 236 28.17 -24.68 -6.99
CA LYS A 236 29.07 -24.38 -5.87
C LYS A 236 28.56 -24.87 -4.51
N LEU A 237 27.25 -24.88 -4.34
CA LEU A 237 26.59 -25.17 -3.06
C LEU A 237 25.47 -26.20 -3.27
N LYS A 238 25.45 -27.21 -2.39
CA LYS A 238 24.32 -28.16 -2.32
C LYS A 238 23.23 -27.59 -1.42
N VAL A 239 22.40 -26.75 -1.98
CA VAL A 239 21.32 -26.09 -1.24
C VAL A 239 19.98 -26.28 -1.97
N ASN A 240 18.90 -26.29 -1.21
CA ASN A 240 17.54 -26.27 -1.73
C ASN A 240 17.05 -24.84 -1.90
N PHE A 241 16.12 -24.64 -2.83
CA PHE A 241 15.38 -23.40 -2.98
C PHE A 241 13.90 -23.65 -2.64
N TYR A 242 13.45 -23.02 -1.58
CA TYR A 242 12.08 -23.13 -1.07
C TYR A 242 11.23 -21.99 -1.59
N ILE A 243 10.14 -22.32 -2.27
CA ILE A 243 9.19 -21.36 -2.84
C ILE A 243 7.90 -21.45 -2.03
N VAL A 244 7.58 -20.40 -1.27
CA VAL A 244 6.42 -20.35 -0.38
C VAL A 244 5.49 -19.22 -0.81
N GLY A 245 4.22 -19.56 -1.00
CA GLY A 245 3.23 -18.54 -1.37
C GLY A 245 1.86 -19.09 -1.71
N SER A 246 0.92 -18.18 -1.89
CA SER A 246 -0.45 -18.51 -2.28
C SER A 246 -0.65 -18.40 -3.80
N LYS A 247 -1.66 -19.11 -4.33
CA LYS A 247 -2.10 -19.03 -5.74
C LYS A 247 -0.99 -19.34 -6.76
N ALA A 248 -0.09 -20.29 -6.43
CA ALA A 248 0.93 -20.75 -7.36
C ALA A 248 0.28 -21.28 -8.64
N SER A 249 0.75 -20.81 -9.81
CA SER A 249 0.37 -21.33 -11.13
C SER A 249 0.87 -22.76 -11.30
N ASP A 250 0.36 -23.45 -12.32
CA ASP A 250 0.84 -24.80 -12.64
C ASP A 250 2.31 -24.78 -13.11
N GLU A 251 2.75 -23.69 -13.72
CA GLU A 251 4.16 -23.46 -14.09
C GLU A 251 5.08 -23.39 -12.85
N ILE A 252 4.69 -22.63 -11.83
CA ILE A 252 5.44 -22.58 -10.56
C ILE A 252 5.41 -23.92 -9.82
N LYS A 253 4.27 -24.63 -9.82
CA LYS A 253 4.16 -25.97 -9.23
C LYS A 253 5.04 -27.00 -9.97
N ALA A 254 5.19 -26.86 -11.28
CA ALA A 254 6.02 -27.74 -12.09
C ALA A 254 7.53 -27.62 -11.80
N LEU A 255 7.96 -26.55 -11.11
CA LEU A 255 9.34 -26.40 -10.62
C LEU A 255 9.66 -27.37 -9.47
N HIS A 256 8.66 -28.02 -8.89
CA HIS A 256 8.89 -28.96 -7.81
C HIS A 256 9.73 -30.14 -8.27
N ASN A 257 10.93 -30.24 -7.70
CA ASN A 257 11.84 -31.37 -7.90
C ASN A 257 12.21 -31.92 -6.52
N PRO A 258 11.93 -33.19 -6.24
CA PRO A 258 12.24 -33.82 -4.95
C PRO A 258 13.72 -34.22 -4.78
N GLU A 259 14.59 -34.01 -5.81
CA GLU A 259 16.03 -34.35 -5.78
C GLU A 259 16.92 -33.21 -5.29
#